data_3923676f7b7ce2f6bacfdc63658b781d
#
_entry.id   3923676f7b7ce2f6bacfdc63658b781d
#
_cell.length_a   1.000
_cell.length_b   1.000
_cell.length_c   1.000
_cell.angle_alpha   90.00
_cell.angle_beta   90.00
_cell.angle_gamma   90.00
#
_symmetry.space_group_name_H-M   'P 1'
#
loop_
_entity.id
_entity.type
_entity.pdbx_description
1 polymer ?
#
loop_
_entity_poly.entity_id
_entity_poly.type
_entity_poly.pdbx_seq_one_letter_code
_entity_poly.pdbx_strand_id
1 'polypeptide(L)'
;MKKKSSHFDKFTKKKSNAAIKEQFKQEKRKFKKEREEYFDAKRSQRSEAGGQKENSKAGPVSPSSILRPPASGLMPLNKFIAHTGICARREAAEMVKKGLVKVNNELITEPGHKVSSKDEIRVNGKKVFLAKNLVYILLNKPKDYITTTDDPQNRKTVLDIIGRATRERVYPVGRLDRNTSGVLLFTNDGELAQKLTHPSNEVKKVYHVTLNKPLEKKDFDQILKGVTLEDGPAGVDVLAYADIKDRTQIGVEIHSGRNRIVRRIFEHLGYDVKNLDRVIFAGLTKKNVERGKWRFLSEKEVRDLKHFSKGK
;
A
#
# COMPACT_ATOMS: atom_id res chain seq x y z
N MET A 1 14.46 54.73 13.26
CA MET A 1 13.55 53.94 12.40
C MET A 1 13.42 52.53 12.93
N LYS A 2 12.32 52.18 13.59
CA LYS A 2 12.07 50.79 14.08
C LYS A 2 11.56 49.92 12.93
N LYS A 3 12.28 48.84 12.58
CA LYS A 3 11.83 47.85 11.58
C LYS A 3 10.57 47.16 12.11
N LYS A 4 9.46 47.26 11.38
CA LYS A 4 8.25 46.48 11.63
C LYS A 4 8.57 44.99 11.37
N SER A 5 8.44 44.15 12.40
CA SER A 5 8.54 42.68 12.25
C SER A 5 7.37 42.17 11.40
N SER A 6 7.64 41.36 10.38
CA SER A 6 6.61 40.81 9.53
C SER A 6 5.86 39.68 10.29
N HIS A 7 4.57 39.52 10.01
CA HIS A 7 3.73 38.49 10.64
C HIS A 7 4.22 37.03 10.40
N PHE A 8 5.22 36.87 9.53
CA PHE A 8 5.86 35.61 9.14
C PHE A 8 7.03 35.19 10.04
N ASP A 9 7.57 36.06 10.89
CA ASP A 9 8.74 35.75 11.73
C ASP A 9 8.45 34.72 12.83
N LYS A 10 7.15 34.47 13.12
CA LYS A 10 6.75 33.40 14.05
C LYS A 10 6.96 31.99 13.48
N PHE A 11 6.99 31.83 12.16
CA PHE A 11 7.17 30.55 11.47
C PHE A 11 8.62 30.26 11.06
N THR A 12 9.51 31.27 11.12
CA THR A 12 10.89 31.15 10.68
C THR A 12 11.89 30.94 11.81
N LYS A 13 11.48 30.95 13.09
CA LYS A 13 12.37 30.60 14.19
C LYS A 13 12.67 29.09 14.12
N LYS A 14 13.76 28.72 13.45
CA LYS A 14 14.37 27.41 13.52
C LYS A 14 14.62 27.09 15.01
N LYS A 15 13.90 26.13 15.56
CA LYS A 15 14.21 25.60 16.89
C LYS A 15 15.65 25.11 16.89
N SER A 16 16.43 25.42 17.91
CA SER A 16 17.79 24.91 18.03
C SER A 16 17.77 23.38 18.07
N ASN A 17 18.81 22.71 17.56
CA ASN A 17 18.93 21.25 17.61
C ASN A 17 18.78 20.69 19.02
N ALA A 18 19.18 21.45 20.04
CA ALA A 18 18.96 21.10 21.46
C ALA A 18 17.48 21.11 21.82
N ALA A 19 16.70 22.13 21.40
CA ALA A 19 15.26 22.21 21.67
C ALA A 19 14.47 21.12 20.94
N ILE A 20 14.87 20.73 19.74
CA ILE A 20 14.29 19.63 18.98
C ILE A 20 14.56 18.29 19.70
N LYS A 21 15.81 18.10 20.17
CA LYS A 21 16.22 16.89 20.89
C LYS A 21 15.47 16.74 22.23
N GLU A 22 15.23 17.85 22.93
CA GLU A 22 14.45 17.87 24.19
C GLU A 22 12.97 17.58 23.94
N GLN A 23 12.36 18.11 22.88
CA GLN A 23 10.98 17.76 22.48
C GLN A 23 10.84 16.25 22.21
N PHE A 24 11.74 15.66 21.40
CA PHE A 24 11.72 14.23 21.14
C PHE A 24 11.89 13.40 22.42
N LYS A 25 12.69 13.87 23.37
CA LYS A 25 12.88 13.20 24.68
C LYS A 25 11.61 13.27 25.53
N GLN A 26 10.91 14.41 25.53
CA GLN A 26 9.65 14.59 26.24
C GLN A 26 8.52 13.77 25.62
N GLU A 27 8.39 13.75 24.30
CA GLU A 27 7.41 12.91 23.57
C GLU A 27 7.65 11.42 23.85
N LYS A 28 8.92 10.99 23.86
CA LYS A 28 9.28 9.60 24.16
C LYS A 28 8.93 9.22 25.59
N ARG A 29 9.11 10.14 26.57
CA ARG A 29 8.71 9.93 27.96
C ARG A 29 7.20 9.86 28.11
N LYS A 30 6.45 10.75 27.44
CA LYS A 30 4.98 10.76 27.44
C LYS A 30 4.42 9.47 26.85
N PHE A 31 4.94 9.03 25.72
CA PHE A 31 4.54 7.76 25.08
C PHE A 31 4.86 6.52 25.93
N LYS A 32 5.99 6.55 26.67
CA LYS A 32 6.34 5.46 27.60
C LYS A 32 5.35 5.40 28.75
N LYS A 33 4.96 6.55 29.31
CA LYS A 33 3.99 6.64 30.41
C LYS A 33 2.60 6.18 29.99
N GLU A 34 2.08 6.65 28.83
CA GLU A 34 0.80 6.23 28.28
C GLU A 34 0.75 4.71 28.00
N ARG A 35 1.88 4.16 27.57
CA ARG A 35 2.00 2.71 27.34
C ARG A 35 1.99 1.92 28.65
N GLU A 36 2.65 2.39 29.69
CA GLU A 36 2.64 1.78 31.04
C GLU A 36 1.23 1.83 31.63
N GLU A 37 0.56 2.97 31.60
CA GLU A 37 -0.82 3.14 32.05
C GLU A 37 -1.80 2.21 31.29
N TYR A 38 -1.64 2.06 29.98
CA TYR A 38 -2.44 1.12 29.17
C TYR A 38 -2.25 -0.34 29.61
N PHE A 39 -1.01 -0.75 29.86
CA PHE A 39 -0.74 -2.13 30.31
C PHE A 39 -1.19 -2.39 31.73
N ASP A 40 -1.11 -1.41 32.61
CA ASP A 40 -1.58 -1.52 33.97
C ASP A 40 -3.12 -1.57 34.03
N ALA A 41 -3.83 -0.76 33.27
CA ALA A 41 -5.27 -0.84 33.12
C ALA A 41 -5.73 -2.21 32.57
N LYS A 42 -4.96 -2.78 31.62
CA LYS A 42 -5.24 -4.11 31.05
C LYS A 42 -4.91 -5.23 32.04
N ARG A 43 -3.99 -5.02 32.96
CA ARG A 43 -3.63 -5.96 34.04
C ARG A 43 -4.70 -5.99 35.13
N SER A 44 -5.26 -4.83 35.49
CA SER A 44 -6.38 -4.70 36.45
C SER A 44 -7.64 -5.40 35.95
N GLN A 45 -8.01 -5.23 34.67
CA GLN A 45 -9.15 -5.92 34.05
C GLN A 45 -8.97 -7.44 33.99
N ARG A 46 -7.74 -7.95 34.01
CA ARG A 46 -7.45 -9.39 33.97
C ARG A 46 -7.45 -10.06 35.37
N SER A 47 -7.31 -9.28 36.42
CA SER A 47 -7.43 -9.77 37.81
C SER A 47 -8.87 -9.89 38.29
N GLU A 48 -9.81 -9.21 37.64
CA GLU A 48 -11.26 -9.31 37.96
C GLU A 48 -11.98 -10.48 37.30
N ALA A 49 -11.39 -11.08 36.22
CA ALA A 49 -11.90 -12.29 35.60
C ALA A 49 -11.17 -13.51 36.13
N GLY A 50 -11.72 -14.09 37.23
CA GLY A 50 -11.13 -15.18 37.97
C GLY A 50 -10.93 -16.49 37.22
N GLY A 51 -9.77 -17.07 37.41
CA GLY A 51 -9.49 -18.47 37.66
C GLY A 51 -9.74 -19.53 36.61
N GLN A 52 -8.69 -19.95 35.93
CA GLN A 52 -8.28 -21.37 35.85
C GLN A 52 -6.85 -21.43 35.31
N LYS A 53 -5.97 -22.04 36.08
CA LYS A 53 -4.59 -22.31 35.72
C LYS A 53 -4.53 -23.61 34.91
N GLU A 54 -3.98 -23.55 33.71
CA GLU A 54 -3.34 -24.72 33.10
C GLU A 54 -1.86 -24.39 32.83
N ASN A 55 -1.01 -25.19 33.49
CA ASN A 55 0.43 -25.17 33.35
C ASN A 55 0.82 -25.83 32.02
N SER A 56 1.40 -25.08 31.09
CA SER A 56 2.25 -25.64 30.04
C SER A 56 3.53 -24.84 29.90
N LYS A 57 4.64 -25.48 30.29
CA LYS A 57 6.02 -25.00 30.13
C LYS A 57 6.31 -24.81 28.64
N ALA A 58 6.51 -23.58 28.19
CA ALA A 58 7.03 -23.28 26.86
C ALA A 58 8.52 -22.96 26.95
N GLY A 59 9.33 -23.75 26.25
CA GLY A 59 10.76 -23.52 26.04
C GLY A 59 11.05 -22.34 25.10
N PRO A 60 12.31 -21.91 24.93
CA PRO A 60 12.68 -20.69 24.21
C PRO A 60 12.34 -20.78 22.73
N VAL A 61 11.55 -19.81 22.26
CA VAL A 61 11.06 -19.71 20.88
C VAL A 61 12.10 -19.02 20.00
N SER A 62 12.56 -19.71 18.97
CA SER A 62 13.46 -19.18 17.92
C SER A 62 12.84 -18.03 17.13
N PRO A 63 13.62 -17.06 16.60
CA PRO A 63 13.11 -15.86 15.92
C PRO A 63 12.41 -16.06 14.58
N SER A 64 12.30 -17.28 14.05
CA SER A 64 11.74 -17.54 12.74
C SER A 64 10.21 -17.67 12.66
N SER A 65 9.47 -17.37 13.74
CA SER A 65 8.01 -17.58 13.84
C SER A 65 7.12 -16.39 13.49
N ILE A 66 7.66 -15.30 12.92
CA ILE A 66 6.92 -14.03 12.76
C ILE A 66 6.10 -13.93 11.46
N LEU A 67 6.20 -14.89 10.55
CA LEU A 67 5.53 -14.85 9.24
C LEU A 67 4.58 -16.04 9.02
N ARG A 68 3.72 -16.35 10.02
CA ARG A 68 2.59 -17.24 9.73
C ARG A 68 1.48 -16.45 9.02
N PRO A 69 0.97 -16.95 7.87
CA PRO A 69 -0.32 -16.47 7.35
C PRO A 69 -1.38 -16.70 8.43
N PRO A 70 -2.45 -15.87 8.52
CA PRO A 70 -3.46 -16.00 9.56
C PRO A 70 -4.03 -17.41 9.53
N ALA A 71 -3.82 -18.14 10.62
CA ALA A 71 -4.39 -19.45 10.83
C ALA A 71 -5.90 -19.27 11.04
N SER A 72 -6.70 -20.09 10.38
CA SER A 72 -8.10 -20.35 10.62
C SER A 72 -9.14 -19.36 10.02
N GLY A 73 -9.15 -19.18 8.71
CA GLY A 73 -10.37 -18.69 8.05
C GLY A 73 -10.67 -19.56 6.84
N LEU A 74 -11.92 -20.01 6.69
CA LEU A 74 -12.40 -20.60 5.45
C LEU A 74 -12.27 -19.57 4.34
N MET A 75 -11.60 -19.91 3.24
CA MET A 75 -11.46 -19.03 2.07
C MET A 75 -12.05 -19.68 0.82
N PRO A 76 -12.53 -18.91 -0.17
CA PRO A 76 -12.96 -19.45 -1.45
C PRO A 76 -11.84 -20.24 -2.15
N LEU A 77 -12.19 -21.38 -2.76
CA LEU A 77 -11.27 -22.28 -3.43
C LEU A 77 -10.42 -21.58 -4.51
N ASN A 78 -11.04 -20.71 -5.32
CA ASN A 78 -10.32 -19.92 -6.31
C ASN A 78 -9.28 -18.96 -5.69
N LYS A 79 -9.57 -18.43 -4.48
CA LYS A 79 -8.63 -17.60 -3.73
C LYS A 79 -7.48 -18.46 -3.21
N PHE A 80 -7.77 -19.65 -2.68
CA PHE A 80 -6.75 -20.58 -2.21
C PHE A 80 -5.77 -20.93 -3.33
N ILE A 81 -6.27 -21.37 -4.51
CA ILE A 81 -5.44 -21.75 -5.67
C ILE A 81 -4.57 -20.55 -6.10
N ALA A 82 -5.12 -19.34 -6.15
CA ALA A 82 -4.33 -18.16 -6.48
C ALA A 82 -3.21 -17.87 -5.45
N HIS A 83 -3.44 -18.15 -4.18
CA HIS A 83 -2.43 -18.01 -3.11
C HIS A 83 -1.33 -19.08 -3.15
N THR A 84 -1.53 -20.18 -3.91
CA THR A 84 -0.45 -21.14 -4.17
C THR A 84 0.56 -20.63 -5.20
N GLY A 85 0.26 -19.53 -5.90
CA GLY A 85 1.12 -18.95 -6.93
C GLY A 85 1.02 -19.58 -8.31
N ILE A 86 0.16 -20.61 -8.51
CA ILE A 86 0.04 -21.31 -9.81
C ILE A 86 -0.55 -20.40 -10.87
N CYS A 87 -1.62 -19.64 -10.54
CA CYS A 87 -2.37 -18.86 -11.51
C CYS A 87 -3.05 -17.63 -10.88
N ALA A 88 -3.68 -16.79 -11.70
CA ALA A 88 -4.50 -15.69 -11.20
C ALA A 88 -5.84 -16.21 -10.66
N ARG A 89 -6.51 -15.43 -9.79
CA ARG A 89 -7.78 -15.83 -9.17
C ARG A 89 -8.90 -16.10 -10.18
N ARG A 90 -8.95 -15.34 -11.30
CA ARG A 90 -9.94 -15.58 -12.38
C ARG A 90 -9.65 -16.87 -13.13
N GLU A 91 -8.40 -17.11 -13.44
CA GLU A 91 -7.94 -18.36 -14.07
C GLU A 91 -8.17 -19.56 -13.16
N ALA A 92 -7.90 -19.42 -11.85
CA ALA A 92 -8.26 -20.43 -10.85
C ALA A 92 -9.77 -20.73 -10.86
N ALA A 93 -10.63 -19.72 -10.99
CA ALA A 93 -12.07 -19.91 -11.07
C ALA A 93 -12.47 -20.71 -12.33
N GLU A 94 -11.83 -20.45 -13.47
CA GLU A 94 -12.07 -21.23 -14.71
C GLU A 94 -11.58 -22.66 -14.58
N MET A 95 -10.43 -22.91 -13.91
CA MET A 95 -9.95 -24.27 -13.64
C MET A 95 -10.95 -25.05 -12.78
N VAL A 96 -11.52 -24.44 -11.74
CA VAL A 96 -12.55 -25.05 -10.88
C VAL A 96 -13.79 -25.38 -11.70
N LYS A 97 -14.32 -24.44 -12.48
CA LYS A 97 -15.50 -24.68 -13.34
C LYS A 97 -15.29 -25.80 -14.35
N LYS A 98 -14.08 -25.95 -14.88
CA LYS A 98 -13.70 -27.03 -15.80
C LYS A 98 -13.51 -28.38 -15.14
N GLY A 99 -13.72 -28.52 -13.82
CA GLY A 99 -13.57 -29.78 -13.11
C GLY A 99 -12.12 -30.25 -12.96
N LEU A 100 -11.13 -29.34 -13.00
CA LEU A 100 -9.72 -29.66 -12.88
C LEU A 100 -9.23 -29.67 -11.42
N VAL A 101 -10.13 -29.43 -10.45
CA VAL A 101 -9.78 -29.24 -9.05
C VAL A 101 -10.53 -30.24 -8.16
N LYS A 102 -9.78 -30.92 -7.29
CA LYS A 102 -10.33 -31.80 -6.25
C LYS A 102 -9.99 -31.24 -4.87
N VAL A 103 -10.93 -31.34 -3.94
CA VAL A 103 -10.78 -31.05 -2.52
C VAL A 103 -11.08 -32.32 -1.74
N ASN A 104 -10.12 -32.81 -0.94
CA ASN A 104 -10.25 -34.08 -0.19
C ASN A 104 -10.73 -35.26 -1.07
N ASN A 105 -10.17 -35.34 -2.29
CA ASN A 105 -10.51 -36.31 -3.36
C ASN A 105 -11.88 -36.09 -4.05
N GLU A 106 -12.72 -35.17 -3.60
CA GLU A 106 -14.00 -34.83 -4.22
C GLU A 106 -13.82 -33.79 -5.32
N LEU A 107 -14.47 -33.97 -6.46
CA LEU A 107 -14.45 -33.02 -7.58
C LEU A 107 -15.32 -31.80 -7.25
N ILE A 108 -14.72 -30.61 -7.25
CA ILE A 108 -15.43 -29.36 -6.98
C ILE A 108 -15.46 -28.48 -8.24
N THR A 109 -16.66 -28.04 -8.62
CA THR A 109 -16.88 -27.18 -9.79
C THR A 109 -17.31 -25.75 -9.41
N GLU A 110 -17.55 -25.49 -8.12
CA GLU A 110 -17.90 -24.18 -7.60
C GLU A 110 -16.65 -23.40 -7.14
N PRO A 111 -16.28 -22.27 -7.80
CA PRO A 111 -15.12 -21.47 -7.40
C PRO A 111 -15.22 -20.83 -6.00
N GLY A 112 -16.47 -20.62 -5.53
CA GLY A 112 -16.77 -20.06 -4.22
C GLY A 112 -16.70 -21.06 -3.07
N HIS A 113 -16.59 -22.37 -3.36
CA HIS A 113 -16.48 -23.42 -2.35
C HIS A 113 -15.48 -23.07 -1.26
N LYS A 114 -15.85 -23.24 0.00
CA LYS A 114 -15.04 -22.84 1.14
C LYS A 114 -14.05 -23.93 1.53
N VAL A 115 -12.79 -23.58 1.55
CA VAL A 115 -11.69 -24.49 1.94
C VAL A 115 -10.85 -23.89 3.06
N SER A 116 -10.24 -24.77 3.84
CA SER A 116 -9.33 -24.44 4.92
C SER A 116 -7.87 -24.81 4.54
N SER A 117 -6.93 -24.38 5.34
CA SER A 117 -5.51 -24.79 5.19
C SER A 117 -5.27 -26.27 5.49
N LYS A 118 -6.25 -26.98 6.07
CA LYS A 118 -6.17 -28.41 6.40
C LYS A 118 -6.64 -29.29 5.25
N ASP A 119 -7.41 -28.75 4.30
CA ASP A 119 -7.95 -29.49 3.18
C ASP A 119 -6.85 -29.86 2.18
N GLU A 120 -6.90 -31.07 1.66
CA GLU A 120 -6.05 -31.50 0.57
C GLU A 120 -6.61 -31.02 -0.77
N ILE A 121 -5.93 -30.07 -1.40
CA ILE A 121 -6.36 -29.53 -2.68
C ILE A 121 -5.42 -30.02 -3.78
N ARG A 122 -6.01 -30.57 -4.84
CA ARG A 122 -5.31 -31.01 -6.03
C ARG A 122 -5.79 -30.24 -7.26
N VAL A 123 -4.86 -29.71 -8.04
CA VAL A 123 -5.11 -29.05 -9.32
C VAL A 123 -4.43 -29.86 -10.41
N ASN A 124 -5.17 -30.29 -11.43
CA ASN A 124 -4.68 -31.19 -12.48
C ASN A 124 -3.99 -32.44 -11.90
N GLY A 125 -4.57 -33.03 -10.84
CA GLY A 125 -4.02 -34.21 -10.15
C GLY A 125 -2.83 -33.95 -9.21
N LYS A 126 -2.22 -32.75 -9.24
CA LYS A 126 -1.08 -32.37 -8.40
C LYS A 126 -1.55 -31.69 -7.12
N LYS A 127 -1.04 -32.15 -5.97
CA LYS A 127 -1.28 -31.50 -4.67
C LYS A 127 -0.65 -30.11 -4.63
N VAL A 128 -1.39 -29.13 -4.14
CA VAL A 128 -0.96 -27.73 -4.09
C VAL A 128 -0.95 -27.23 -2.65
N PHE A 129 -0.04 -26.29 -2.34
CA PHE A 129 0.17 -25.75 -1.01
C PHE A 129 0.19 -24.22 -1.08
N LEU A 130 -0.27 -23.58 -0.03
CA LEU A 130 -0.14 -22.12 0.09
C LEU A 130 1.33 -21.68 0.02
N ALA A 131 1.61 -20.62 -0.69
CA ALA A 131 2.94 -20.03 -0.74
C ALA A 131 3.43 -19.68 0.67
N LYS A 132 4.58 -20.24 1.06
CA LYS A 132 5.16 -20.02 2.39
C LYS A 132 5.93 -18.71 2.48
N ASN A 133 6.53 -18.29 1.35
CA ASN A 133 7.40 -17.10 1.29
C ASN A 133 6.62 -15.92 0.77
N LEU A 134 6.34 -14.95 1.65
CA LEU A 134 5.74 -13.68 1.26
C LEU A 134 6.83 -12.73 0.75
N VAL A 135 6.60 -12.14 -0.41
CA VAL A 135 7.54 -11.27 -1.11
C VAL A 135 6.95 -9.88 -1.25
N TYR A 136 7.76 -8.85 -0.99
CA TYR A 136 7.38 -7.45 -1.09
C TYR A 136 8.49 -6.68 -1.80
N ILE A 137 8.19 -6.15 -2.99
CA ILE A 137 9.14 -5.45 -3.86
C ILE A 137 8.62 -4.05 -4.15
N LEU A 138 9.43 -3.03 -3.90
CA LEU A 138 9.17 -1.67 -4.29
C LEU A 138 9.94 -1.37 -5.58
N LEU A 139 9.20 -0.99 -6.62
CA LEU A 139 9.74 -0.52 -7.90
C LEU A 139 9.58 1.00 -8.01
N ASN A 140 10.61 1.70 -8.47
CA ASN A 140 10.48 3.04 -8.99
C ASN A 140 10.17 2.95 -10.50
N LYS A 141 8.89 2.79 -10.82
CA LYS A 141 8.39 2.54 -12.18
C LYS A 141 8.82 3.65 -13.16
N PRO A 142 9.45 3.35 -14.27
CA PRO A 142 9.69 4.31 -15.34
C PRO A 142 8.42 4.54 -16.16
N LYS A 143 8.42 5.56 -17.05
CA LYS A 143 7.42 5.73 -18.10
C LYS A 143 7.51 4.59 -19.12
N ASP A 144 6.51 4.47 -19.96
CA ASP A 144 6.41 3.52 -21.09
C ASP A 144 6.29 2.03 -20.70
N TYR A 145 6.17 1.71 -19.43
CA TYR A 145 5.82 0.38 -18.93
C TYR A 145 4.37 0.34 -18.47
N ILE A 146 3.62 -0.68 -18.88
CA ILE A 146 2.24 -0.90 -18.44
C ILE A 146 2.21 -1.73 -17.16
N THR A 147 1.23 -1.43 -16.28
CA THR A 147 1.05 -2.15 -15.01
C THR A 147 0.04 -3.27 -15.20
N THR A 148 0.51 -4.39 -15.73
CA THR A 148 -0.25 -5.63 -15.91
C THR A 148 0.62 -6.85 -15.64
N THR A 149 -0.01 -7.99 -15.38
CA THR A 149 0.63 -9.30 -15.28
C THR A 149 0.53 -10.10 -16.56
N ASP A 150 -0.32 -9.66 -17.50
CA ASP A 150 -0.53 -10.25 -18.80
C ASP A 150 -0.87 -9.15 -19.80
N ASP A 151 -0.27 -9.19 -20.98
CA ASP A 151 -0.52 -8.23 -22.06
C ASP A 151 -0.58 -8.92 -23.42
N PRO A 152 -1.78 -9.07 -24.00
CA PRO A 152 -1.95 -9.69 -25.32
C PRO A 152 -1.23 -8.95 -26.45
N GLN A 153 -0.85 -7.68 -26.26
CA GLN A 153 -0.17 -6.87 -27.27
C GLN A 153 1.36 -6.89 -27.11
N ASN A 154 1.90 -7.68 -26.18
CA ASN A 154 3.35 -7.82 -25.92
C ASN A 154 4.10 -6.48 -25.71
N ARG A 155 3.44 -5.50 -25.10
CA ARG A 155 4.07 -4.24 -24.71
C ARG A 155 4.96 -4.45 -23.47
N LYS A 156 5.90 -3.53 -23.27
CA LYS A 156 6.76 -3.54 -22.07
C LYS A 156 5.92 -3.47 -20.80
N THR A 157 6.05 -4.45 -19.92
CA THR A 157 5.32 -4.55 -18.68
C THR A 157 6.24 -4.26 -17.48
N VAL A 158 5.66 -3.93 -16.35
CA VAL A 158 6.41 -3.75 -15.09
C VAL A 158 7.03 -5.07 -14.62
N LEU A 159 6.53 -6.23 -15.06
CA LEU A 159 7.10 -7.54 -14.74
C LEU A 159 8.44 -7.78 -15.45
N ASP A 160 8.65 -7.20 -16.63
CA ASP A 160 9.93 -7.30 -17.35
C ASP A 160 11.08 -6.70 -16.54
N ILE A 161 10.78 -5.67 -15.70
CA ILE A 161 11.77 -5.04 -14.84
C ILE A 161 12.09 -5.90 -13.62
N ILE A 162 11.08 -6.52 -13.01
CA ILE A 162 11.23 -7.25 -11.73
C ILE A 162 11.37 -8.76 -11.91
N GLY A 163 11.25 -9.30 -13.14
CA GLY A 163 11.18 -10.74 -13.40
C GLY A 163 12.34 -11.58 -12.86
N ARG A 164 13.50 -10.94 -12.56
CA ARG A 164 14.65 -11.62 -11.94
C ARG A 164 14.72 -11.44 -10.42
N ALA A 165 13.77 -10.74 -9.80
CA ALA A 165 13.82 -10.43 -8.37
C ALA A 165 13.47 -11.65 -7.50
N THR A 166 12.54 -12.49 -7.97
CA THR A 166 12.01 -13.63 -7.21
C THR A 166 11.49 -14.70 -8.14
N ARG A 167 11.45 -15.93 -7.64
CA ARG A 167 10.78 -17.07 -8.30
C ARG A 167 9.28 -17.13 -7.95
N GLU A 168 8.88 -16.45 -6.88
CA GLU A 168 7.48 -16.38 -6.47
C GLU A 168 6.66 -15.54 -7.46
N ARG A 169 5.43 -15.93 -7.71
CA ARG A 169 4.51 -15.17 -8.56
C ARG A 169 4.01 -13.95 -7.81
N VAL A 170 4.58 -12.79 -8.11
CA VAL A 170 4.15 -11.50 -7.55
C VAL A 170 3.32 -10.70 -8.56
N TYR A 171 2.50 -9.79 -8.05
CA TYR A 171 1.67 -8.90 -8.86
C TYR A 171 1.67 -7.47 -8.28
N PRO A 172 1.39 -6.46 -9.11
CA PRO A 172 1.39 -5.07 -8.66
C PRO A 172 0.21 -4.79 -7.72
N VAL A 173 0.46 -4.02 -6.67
CA VAL A 173 -0.54 -3.50 -5.74
C VAL A 173 -1.09 -2.19 -6.28
N GLY A 174 -2.24 -2.26 -6.93
CA GLY A 174 -2.80 -1.17 -7.71
C GLY A 174 -2.07 -0.96 -9.04
N ARG A 175 -2.37 0.16 -9.69
CA ARG A 175 -1.82 0.48 -11.02
C ARG A 175 -1.26 1.89 -11.07
N LEU A 176 -0.32 2.09 -11.99
CA LEU A 176 0.11 3.37 -12.54
C LEU A 176 -0.06 3.31 -14.05
N ASP A 177 -0.50 4.39 -14.66
CA ASP A 177 -0.62 4.48 -16.11
C ASP A 177 0.73 4.33 -16.80
N ARG A 178 0.73 4.04 -18.10
CA ARG A 178 1.94 3.91 -18.91
C ARG A 178 2.87 5.12 -18.76
N ASN A 179 2.31 6.34 -18.84
CA ASN A 179 3.03 7.60 -18.76
C ASN A 179 3.12 8.18 -17.34
N THR A 180 2.81 7.38 -16.31
CA THR A 180 2.97 7.74 -14.91
C THR A 180 4.14 6.95 -14.33
N SER A 181 4.99 7.62 -13.59
CA SER A 181 6.17 7.04 -12.97
C SER A 181 6.05 6.97 -11.44
N GLY A 182 7.03 6.34 -10.79
CA GLY A 182 7.17 6.39 -9.33
C GLY A 182 6.91 5.09 -8.60
N VAL A 183 6.60 5.21 -7.31
CA VAL A 183 6.46 4.08 -6.38
C VAL A 183 5.37 3.12 -6.82
N LEU A 184 5.73 1.86 -7.06
CA LEU A 184 4.82 0.75 -7.29
C LEU A 184 5.26 -0.45 -6.44
N LEU A 185 4.32 -0.98 -5.65
CA LEU A 185 4.55 -2.14 -4.80
C LEU A 185 4.11 -3.42 -5.54
N PHE A 186 4.88 -4.49 -5.37
CA PHE A 186 4.54 -5.85 -5.80
C PHE A 186 4.55 -6.80 -4.61
N THR A 187 3.66 -7.76 -4.60
CA THR A 187 3.60 -8.80 -3.57
C THR A 187 2.83 -10.02 -4.05
N ASN A 188 3.00 -11.15 -3.38
CA ASN A 188 2.11 -12.31 -3.42
C ASN A 188 1.17 -12.39 -2.20
N ASP A 189 1.23 -11.40 -1.29
CA ASP A 189 0.31 -11.24 -0.16
C ASP A 189 -1.01 -10.60 -0.62
N GLY A 190 -1.99 -11.45 -0.96
CA GLY A 190 -3.28 -11.00 -1.48
C GLY A 190 -4.11 -10.21 -0.47
N GLU A 191 -3.95 -10.46 0.81
CA GLU A 191 -4.68 -9.75 1.86
C GLU A 191 -4.15 -8.33 2.02
N LEU A 192 -2.82 -8.18 2.04
CA LEU A 192 -2.21 -6.86 2.06
C LEU A 192 -2.51 -6.09 0.78
N ALA A 193 -2.43 -6.73 -0.40
CA ALA A 193 -2.75 -6.08 -1.67
C ALA A 193 -4.19 -5.56 -1.69
N GLN A 194 -5.16 -6.36 -1.25
CA GLN A 194 -6.55 -5.96 -1.12
C GLN A 194 -6.71 -4.80 -0.14
N LYS A 195 -6.07 -4.89 1.04
CA LYS A 195 -6.10 -3.84 2.06
C LYS A 195 -5.57 -2.50 1.52
N LEU A 196 -4.50 -2.50 0.74
CA LEU A 196 -3.88 -1.28 0.21
C LEU A 196 -4.58 -0.73 -1.04
N THR A 197 -5.45 -1.49 -1.70
CA THR A 197 -6.13 -1.06 -2.93
C THR A 197 -7.62 -0.79 -2.75
N HIS A 198 -8.24 -1.33 -1.71
CA HIS A 198 -9.68 -1.14 -1.49
C HIS A 198 -10.00 0.32 -1.15
N PRO A 199 -10.95 0.97 -1.83
CA PRO A 199 -11.28 2.39 -1.64
C PRO A 199 -11.63 2.76 -0.20
N SER A 200 -12.31 1.86 0.52
CA SER A 200 -12.73 2.09 1.91
C SER A 200 -11.57 2.29 2.90
N ASN A 201 -10.36 1.92 2.54
CA ASN A 201 -9.20 2.05 3.41
C ASN A 201 -8.46 3.39 3.23
N GLU A 202 -8.87 4.23 2.29
CA GLU A 202 -8.40 5.62 2.10
C GLU A 202 -6.87 5.74 2.08
N VAL A 203 -6.22 4.78 1.42
CA VAL A 203 -4.76 4.72 1.38
C VAL A 203 -4.19 5.93 0.65
N LYS A 204 -3.39 6.72 1.36
CA LYS A 204 -2.77 7.95 0.86
C LYS A 204 -1.76 7.71 -0.24
N LYS A 205 -1.80 8.56 -1.25
CA LYS A 205 -0.91 8.58 -2.41
C LYS A 205 -0.47 10.02 -2.64
N VAL A 206 0.83 10.25 -2.65
CA VAL A 206 1.37 11.58 -2.95
C VAL A 206 2.01 11.57 -4.32
N TYR A 207 1.64 12.54 -5.13
CA TYR A 207 2.15 12.74 -6.48
C TYR A 207 2.90 14.05 -6.61
N HIS A 208 3.98 14.03 -7.36
CA HIS A 208 4.62 15.20 -7.92
C HIS A 208 4.11 15.37 -9.35
N VAL A 209 3.50 16.50 -9.63
CA VAL A 209 2.88 16.86 -10.91
C VAL A 209 3.66 17.98 -11.53
N THR A 210 3.99 17.88 -12.82
CA THR A 210 4.52 18.98 -13.62
C THR A 210 3.47 19.37 -14.66
N LEU A 211 3.01 20.61 -14.61
CA LEU A 211 2.02 21.17 -15.54
C LEU A 211 2.68 21.80 -16.76
N ASN A 212 1.91 22.07 -17.81
CA ASN A 212 2.34 22.79 -19.02
C ASN A 212 2.48 24.31 -18.79
N LYS A 213 1.80 24.86 -17.80
CA LYS A 213 1.80 26.28 -17.40
C LYS A 213 1.67 26.43 -15.89
N PRO A 214 2.08 27.57 -15.31
CA PRO A 214 1.94 27.83 -13.88
C PRO A 214 0.48 27.71 -13.41
N LEU A 215 0.26 27.03 -12.27
CA LEU A 215 -1.06 26.94 -11.66
C LEU A 215 -1.45 28.28 -11.04
N GLU A 216 -2.58 28.82 -11.48
CA GLU A 216 -3.13 30.07 -10.95
C GLU A 216 -3.68 29.88 -9.54
N LYS A 217 -3.62 30.94 -8.73
CA LYS A 217 -4.13 30.91 -7.35
C LYS A 217 -5.62 30.56 -7.29
N LYS A 218 -6.41 31.09 -8.22
CA LYS A 218 -7.86 30.80 -8.34
C LYS A 218 -8.12 29.31 -8.50
N ASP A 219 -7.41 28.68 -9.43
CA ASP A 219 -7.59 27.25 -9.75
C ASP A 219 -7.04 26.36 -8.65
N PHE A 220 -5.94 26.77 -7.99
CA PHE A 220 -5.42 26.14 -6.79
C PHE A 220 -6.47 26.06 -5.68
N ASP A 221 -7.12 27.20 -5.39
CA ASP A 221 -8.17 27.28 -4.36
C ASP A 221 -9.43 26.48 -4.78
N GLN A 222 -9.74 26.42 -6.09
CA GLN A 222 -10.83 25.62 -6.62
C GLN A 222 -10.56 24.12 -6.46
N ILE A 223 -9.35 23.64 -6.75
CA ILE A 223 -8.97 22.23 -6.55
C ILE A 223 -9.10 21.82 -5.09
N LEU A 224 -8.68 22.67 -4.15
CA LEU A 224 -8.82 22.42 -2.71
C LEU A 224 -10.28 22.32 -2.26
N LYS A 225 -11.19 23.11 -2.85
CA LYS A 225 -12.63 23.02 -2.58
C LYS A 225 -13.26 21.77 -3.20
N GLY A 226 -12.59 21.17 -4.15
CA GLY A 226 -13.08 20.07 -4.97
C GLY A 226 -13.64 20.52 -6.31
N VAL A 227 -13.55 19.65 -7.29
CA VAL A 227 -14.08 19.85 -8.65
C VAL A 227 -15.09 18.75 -8.97
N THR A 228 -16.06 19.04 -9.81
CA THR A 228 -17.03 18.06 -10.28
C THR A 228 -16.58 17.54 -11.64
N LEU A 229 -16.23 16.25 -11.70
CA LEU A 229 -15.88 15.54 -12.93
C LEU A 229 -17.12 14.78 -13.46
N GLU A 230 -17.02 14.22 -14.65
CA GLU A 230 -18.12 13.47 -15.29
C GLU A 230 -18.66 12.30 -14.43
N ASP A 231 -17.78 11.66 -13.64
CA ASP A 231 -18.09 10.54 -12.77
C ASP A 231 -18.26 10.97 -11.28
N GLY A 232 -18.58 12.25 -11.05
CA GLY A 232 -18.90 12.82 -9.75
C GLY A 232 -17.78 13.64 -9.11
N PRO A 233 -18.00 14.12 -7.88
CA PRO A 233 -17.08 15.02 -7.20
C PRO A 233 -15.70 14.38 -7.00
N ALA A 234 -14.67 15.21 -7.17
CA ALA A 234 -13.27 14.85 -7.02
C ALA A 234 -12.54 15.93 -6.20
N GLY A 235 -11.83 15.49 -5.18
CA GLY A 235 -11.04 16.36 -4.31
C GLY A 235 -9.63 15.83 -4.11
N VAL A 236 -8.82 16.69 -3.54
CA VAL A 236 -7.47 16.37 -3.09
C VAL A 236 -7.40 16.58 -1.57
N ASP A 237 -6.63 15.75 -0.88
CA ASP A 237 -6.46 15.87 0.57
C ASP A 237 -5.48 17.00 0.90
N VAL A 238 -4.42 17.14 0.10
CA VAL A 238 -3.42 18.20 0.21
C VAL A 238 -2.99 18.64 -1.18
N LEU A 239 -2.87 19.95 -1.37
CA LEU A 239 -2.30 20.58 -2.56
C LEU A 239 -1.22 21.57 -2.11
N ALA A 240 -0.06 21.55 -2.73
CA ALA A 240 1.03 22.46 -2.43
C ALA A 240 1.89 22.74 -3.67
N TYR A 241 2.46 23.93 -3.77
CA TYR A 241 3.55 24.16 -4.73
C TYR A 241 4.80 23.43 -4.23
N ALA A 242 5.35 22.55 -5.05
CA ALA A 242 6.58 21.80 -4.73
C ALA A 242 7.81 22.70 -4.80
N ASP A 243 7.77 23.72 -5.66
CA ASP A 243 8.76 24.80 -5.74
C ASP A 243 8.06 26.16 -5.69
N ILE A 244 8.52 27.03 -4.79
CA ILE A 244 7.97 28.39 -4.64
C ILE A 244 8.25 29.26 -5.88
N LYS A 245 9.36 29.00 -6.60
CA LYS A 245 9.77 29.75 -7.77
C LYS A 245 9.12 29.23 -9.06
N ASP A 246 8.76 27.94 -9.08
CA ASP A 246 8.16 27.31 -10.24
C ASP A 246 6.78 26.73 -9.91
N ARG A 247 5.74 27.53 -10.18
CA ARG A 247 4.34 27.16 -9.94
C ARG A 247 3.81 26.08 -10.91
N THR A 248 4.63 25.55 -11.81
CA THR A 248 4.29 24.38 -12.61
C THR A 248 4.50 23.08 -11.83
N GLN A 249 5.27 23.11 -10.73
CA GLN A 249 5.60 21.95 -9.90
C GLN A 249 4.64 21.88 -8.71
N ILE A 250 3.78 20.87 -8.71
CA ILE A 250 2.69 20.73 -7.73
C ILE A 250 2.85 19.40 -6.98
N GLY A 251 2.76 19.45 -5.66
CA GLY A 251 2.56 18.29 -4.79
C GLY A 251 1.08 18.06 -4.55
N VAL A 252 0.60 16.83 -4.77
CA VAL A 252 -0.80 16.44 -4.62
C VAL A 252 -0.90 15.20 -3.75
N GLU A 253 -1.61 15.27 -2.62
CA GLU A 253 -2.00 14.10 -1.83
C GLU A 253 -3.45 13.75 -2.11
N ILE A 254 -3.74 12.48 -2.38
CA ILE A 254 -5.08 11.93 -2.57
C ILE A 254 -5.19 10.55 -1.95
N HIS A 255 -6.38 10.16 -1.54
CA HIS A 255 -6.73 8.78 -1.19
C HIS A 255 -7.50 8.07 -2.31
N SER A 256 -8.15 8.78 -3.22
CA SER A 256 -8.89 8.22 -4.35
C SER A 256 -8.02 7.34 -5.26
N GLY A 257 -8.63 6.27 -5.80
CA GLY A 257 -8.03 5.38 -6.79
C GLY A 257 -8.73 5.41 -8.14
N ARG A 258 -9.60 6.41 -8.41
CA ARG A 258 -10.35 6.55 -9.67
C ARG A 258 -9.38 6.67 -10.85
N ASN A 259 -9.80 6.18 -12.02
CA ASN A 259 -8.97 6.19 -13.21
C ASN A 259 -8.49 7.61 -13.54
N ARG A 260 -7.16 7.80 -13.71
CA ARG A 260 -6.50 9.04 -14.11
C ARG A 260 -6.93 10.28 -13.30
N ILE A 261 -7.38 10.10 -12.04
CA ILE A 261 -8.03 11.16 -11.25
C ILE A 261 -7.19 12.44 -11.15
N VAL A 262 -5.89 12.35 -10.88
CA VAL A 262 -5.01 13.53 -10.79
C VAL A 262 -4.96 14.28 -12.13
N ARG A 263 -4.78 13.55 -13.25
CA ARG A 263 -4.76 14.17 -14.58
C ARG A 263 -6.08 14.84 -14.90
N ARG A 264 -7.20 14.17 -14.66
CA ARG A 264 -8.55 14.69 -14.94
C ARG A 264 -8.91 15.94 -14.13
N ILE A 265 -8.44 16.05 -12.86
CA ILE A 265 -8.62 17.26 -12.05
C ILE A 265 -7.96 18.46 -12.71
N PHE A 266 -6.71 18.34 -13.18
CA PHE A 266 -6.00 19.42 -13.86
C PHE A 266 -6.52 19.67 -15.27
N GLU A 267 -6.81 18.61 -16.03
CA GLU A 267 -7.39 18.68 -17.38
C GLU A 267 -8.73 19.41 -17.38
N HIS A 268 -9.58 19.22 -16.34
CA HIS A 268 -10.85 19.92 -16.15
C HIS A 268 -10.71 21.45 -16.03
N LEU A 269 -9.57 21.93 -15.51
CA LEU A 269 -9.25 23.35 -15.37
C LEU A 269 -8.37 23.87 -16.52
N GLY A 270 -8.19 23.11 -17.60
CA GLY A 270 -7.43 23.50 -18.79
C GLY A 270 -5.91 23.46 -18.61
N TYR A 271 -5.40 22.57 -17.75
CA TYR A 271 -3.98 22.31 -17.59
C TYR A 271 -3.62 20.92 -18.11
N ASP A 272 -2.51 20.81 -18.88
CA ASP A 272 -1.94 19.53 -19.27
C ASP A 272 -0.92 19.05 -18.24
N VAL A 273 -1.05 17.80 -17.80
CA VAL A 273 -0.07 17.15 -16.92
C VAL A 273 1.06 16.55 -17.77
N LYS A 274 2.19 17.26 -17.88
CA LYS A 274 3.39 16.83 -18.60
C LYS A 274 4.09 15.66 -17.94
N ASN A 275 4.26 15.74 -16.60
CA ASN A 275 4.84 14.66 -15.80
C ASN A 275 3.94 14.35 -14.60
N LEU A 276 3.82 13.07 -14.31
CA LEU A 276 3.13 12.57 -13.11
C LEU A 276 3.99 11.48 -12.47
N ASP A 277 4.39 11.70 -11.23
CA ASP A 277 5.30 10.83 -10.51
C ASP A 277 4.78 10.54 -9.11
N ARG A 278 4.41 9.30 -8.83
CA ARG A 278 3.99 8.91 -7.47
C ARG A 278 5.20 8.84 -6.55
N VAL A 279 5.32 9.77 -5.63
CA VAL A 279 6.46 9.86 -4.70
C VAL A 279 6.25 9.09 -3.42
N ILE A 280 4.98 8.96 -2.96
CA ILE A 280 4.61 8.17 -1.77
C ILE A 280 3.39 7.30 -2.08
N PHE A 281 3.40 6.08 -1.59
CA PHE A 281 2.28 5.15 -1.58
C PHE A 281 2.23 4.40 -0.25
N ALA A 282 1.14 4.56 0.51
CA ALA A 282 0.98 3.92 1.82
C ALA A 282 2.18 4.12 2.76
N GLY A 283 2.77 5.32 2.79
CA GLY A 283 3.98 5.63 3.56
C GLY A 283 5.31 5.19 2.92
N LEU A 284 5.28 4.33 1.90
CA LEU A 284 6.48 3.92 1.17
C LEU A 284 6.98 5.04 0.26
N THR A 285 8.30 5.26 0.23
CA THR A 285 8.96 6.24 -0.62
C THR A 285 9.95 5.58 -1.57
N LYS A 286 10.25 6.25 -2.68
CA LYS A 286 11.29 5.81 -3.63
C LYS A 286 12.71 6.27 -3.27
N LYS A 287 12.93 6.75 -2.04
CA LYS A 287 14.25 7.19 -1.59
C LYS A 287 15.29 6.07 -1.82
N ASN A 288 16.43 6.41 -2.38
CA ASN A 288 17.53 5.51 -2.73
C ASN A 288 17.16 4.40 -3.74
N VAL A 289 16.09 4.58 -4.51
CA VAL A 289 15.72 3.67 -5.62
C VAL A 289 15.68 4.49 -6.91
N GLU A 290 16.66 4.29 -7.77
CA GLU A 290 16.73 4.94 -9.07
C GLU A 290 15.55 4.57 -9.97
N ARG A 291 15.30 5.37 -11.00
CA ARG A 291 14.25 5.11 -11.99
C ARG A 291 14.50 3.79 -12.72
N GLY A 292 13.50 2.90 -12.76
CA GLY A 292 13.63 1.57 -13.35
C GLY A 292 14.31 0.55 -12.45
N LYS A 293 14.72 0.91 -11.24
CA LYS A 293 15.28 -0.02 -10.24
C LYS A 293 14.25 -0.38 -9.20
N TRP A 294 14.49 -1.49 -8.52
CA TRP A 294 13.64 -2.03 -7.47
C TRP A 294 14.47 -2.46 -6.26
N ARG A 295 13.80 -2.64 -5.12
CA ARG A 295 14.36 -3.25 -3.92
C ARG A 295 13.31 -4.05 -3.18
N PHE A 296 13.72 -4.97 -2.34
CA PHE A 296 12.82 -5.56 -1.35
C PHE A 296 12.47 -4.53 -0.27
N LEU A 297 11.29 -4.69 0.34
CA LEU A 297 10.94 -3.94 1.53
C LEU A 297 11.71 -4.46 2.74
N SER A 298 12.05 -3.56 3.66
CA SER A 298 12.56 -3.93 4.97
C SER A 298 11.43 -4.52 5.84
N GLU A 299 11.78 -5.30 6.86
CA GLU A 299 10.82 -5.86 7.82
C GLU A 299 9.97 -4.78 8.49
N LYS A 300 10.57 -3.62 8.78
CA LYS A 300 9.87 -2.46 9.34
C LYS A 300 8.79 -1.96 8.39
N GLU A 301 9.12 -1.75 7.10
CA GLU A 301 8.15 -1.30 6.09
C GLU A 301 7.01 -2.30 5.93
N VAL A 302 7.30 -3.61 5.91
CA VAL A 302 6.28 -4.66 5.83
C VAL A 302 5.37 -4.63 7.05
N ARG A 303 5.93 -4.47 8.24
CA ARG A 303 5.17 -4.37 9.50
C ARG A 303 4.28 -3.12 9.49
N ASP A 304 4.83 -1.97 9.12
CA ASP A 304 4.09 -0.71 9.04
C ASP A 304 2.91 -0.81 8.06
N LEU A 305 3.08 -1.45 6.88
CA LEU A 305 2.01 -1.73 5.93
C LEU A 305 0.93 -2.68 6.48
N LYS A 306 1.32 -3.75 7.20
CA LYS A 306 0.37 -4.69 7.81
C LYS A 306 -0.45 -4.05 8.92
N HIS A 307 0.15 -3.15 9.68
CA HIS A 307 -0.52 -2.40 10.75
C HIS A 307 -1.14 -1.07 10.28
N PHE A 308 -1.13 -0.82 8.98
CA PHE A 308 -1.80 0.36 8.41
C PHE A 308 -3.27 0.38 8.85
N SER A 309 -3.67 1.47 9.51
CA SER A 309 -5.05 1.75 9.89
C SER A 309 -5.50 3.07 9.27
N LYS A 310 -6.81 3.22 9.02
CA LYS A 310 -7.39 4.48 8.55
C LYS A 310 -6.93 5.64 9.43
N GLY A 311 -6.45 6.72 8.82
CA GLY A 311 -6.23 7.99 9.52
C GLY A 311 -4.89 8.18 10.22
N LYS A 312 -3.87 7.36 9.92
CA LYS A 312 -2.48 7.66 10.35
C LYS A 312 -1.60 8.09 9.20
#